data_afb621b3cfd134de75b2f5826c8a30b3
#
_entry.id   afb621b3cfd134de75b2f5826c8a30b3
#
_cell.length_a   1.000
_cell.length_b   1.000
_cell.length_c   1.000
_cell.angle_alpha   90.00
_cell.angle_beta   90.00
_cell.angle_gamma   90.00
#
_symmetry.space_group_name_H-M   'P 1'
#
loop_
_entity.id
_entity.type
_entity.pdbx_description
1 polymer ?
#
loop_
_entity_poly.entity_id
_entity_poly.type
_entity_poly.pdbx_seq_one_letter_code
_entity_poly.pdbx_strand_id
1 'polypeptide(L)'
;GKMDIADFIATSGLSIQGVRIYGFDASGGYFNTKSSGEIKVTEGFFVNVGSTGNKTVQYKKQQMKNYPSSQSKSLNQPREFIDFAVEYDFKSIGVQFAQNDEAEQAYDIFDANKLFATTGVIEPYFLTDGISLVAEEVKELPYYATLNIRSYETDTVKLVAKNVPEGYAVSLIDGEQTI
;
A
#
# COMPACT_ATOMS: atom_id res chain seq x y z
N GLY A 1 -2.31 5.61 13.46
CA GLY A 1 -1.15 5.91 14.33
C GLY A 1 -0.08 4.85 14.16
N LYS A 2 1.14 5.16 14.54
CA LYS A 2 2.26 4.20 14.55
C LYS A 2 2.10 3.23 15.70
N MET A 3 2.47 1.96 15.52
CA MET A 3 2.50 0.98 16.57
C MET A 3 3.89 0.92 17.20
N ASP A 4 3.97 1.01 18.53
CA ASP A 4 5.23 0.81 19.26
C ASP A 4 5.51 -0.69 19.39
N ILE A 5 6.68 -1.12 18.93
CA ILE A 5 7.07 -2.54 18.88
C ILE A 5 7.25 -3.10 20.30
N ALA A 6 7.88 -2.35 21.20
CA ALA A 6 8.11 -2.81 22.56
C ALA A 6 6.80 -2.95 23.34
N ASP A 7 5.91 -1.97 23.23
CA ASP A 7 4.56 -2.03 23.81
C ASP A 7 3.73 -3.16 23.21
N PHE A 8 3.83 -3.39 21.89
CA PHE A 8 3.17 -4.50 21.24
C PHE A 8 3.67 -5.85 21.77
N ILE A 9 4.98 -6.06 21.84
CA ILE A 9 5.58 -7.29 22.39
C ILE A 9 5.13 -7.51 23.83
N ALA A 10 5.18 -6.47 24.67
CA ALA A 10 4.83 -6.58 26.10
C ALA A 10 3.34 -6.84 26.37
N THR A 11 2.45 -6.39 25.49
CA THR A 11 1.00 -6.37 25.77
C THR A 11 0.16 -7.24 24.82
N SER A 12 0.77 -7.90 23.84
CA SER A 12 0.08 -8.76 22.87
C SER A 12 -0.53 -10.04 23.47
N GLY A 13 -0.12 -10.40 24.68
CA GLY A 13 -0.55 -11.64 25.35
C GLY A 13 0.20 -12.89 24.90
N LEU A 14 1.26 -12.73 24.12
CA LEU A 14 2.09 -13.80 23.62
C LEU A 14 3.57 -13.60 23.99
N SER A 15 4.32 -14.72 24.09
CA SER A 15 5.78 -14.66 24.11
C SER A 15 6.30 -14.36 22.70
N ILE A 16 6.32 -13.09 22.35
CA ILE A 16 6.83 -12.61 21.07
C ILE A 16 8.33 -12.37 21.18
N GLN A 17 9.12 -13.07 20.38
CA GLN A 17 10.58 -12.94 20.36
C GLN A 17 11.05 -11.74 19.51
N GLY A 18 10.17 -11.21 18.67
CA GLY A 18 10.47 -10.05 17.83
C GLY A 18 9.46 -9.86 16.71
N VAL A 19 9.55 -8.69 16.11
CA VAL A 19 8.78 -8.29 14.93
C VAL A 19 9.73 -8.24 13.75
N ARG A 20 9.36 -8.85 12.63
CA ARG A 20 10.11 -8.80 11.39
C ARG A 20 9.42 -7.89 10.38
N ILE A 21 10.14 -6.86 9.95
CA ILE A 21 9.67 -5.94 8.92
C ILE A 21 10.40 -6.29 7.63
N TYR A 22 9.65 -6.43 6.54
CA TYR A 22 10.21 -6.63 5.22
C TYR A 22 10.68 -5.30 4.66
N GLY A 23 11.92 -5.25 4.19
CA GLY A 23 12.50 -4.07 3.56
C GLY A 23 13.22 -4.42 2.26
N PHE A 24 13.55 -3.39 1.49
CA PHE A 24 14.34 -3.49 0.28
C PHE A 24 15.57 -2.59 0.39
N ASP A 25 16.69 -3.08 -0.11
CA ASP A 25 17.92 -2.31 -0.33
C ASP A 25 18.56 -2.68 -1.67
N ALA A 26 19.75 -2.16 -1.95
CA ALA A 26 20.47 -2.42 -3.20
C ALA A 26 20.81 -3.90 -3.44
N SER A 27 20.80 -4.73 -2.40
CA SER A 27 21.05 -6.18 -2.48
C SER A 27 19.75 -7.01 -2.62
N GLY A 28 18.59 -6.38 -2.54
CA GLY A 28 17.28 -7.03 -2.66
C GLY A 28 16.44 -6.95 -1.41
N GLY A 29 15.41 -7.82 -1.33
CA GLY A 29 14.52 -7.88 -0.17
C GLY A 29 15.17 -8.54 1.03
N TYR A 30 14.94 -8.01 2.22
CA TYR A 30 15.43 -8.56 3.47
C TYR A 30 14.37 -8.47 4.58
N PHE A 31 14.54 -9.32 5.61
CA PHE A 31 13.76 -9.20 6.84
C PHE A 31 14.63 -8.61 7.95
N ASN A 32 14.16 -7.49 8.50
CA ASN A 32 14.79 -6.87 9.66
C ASN A 32 14.02 -7.22 10.93
N THR A 33 14.67 -7.93 11.86
CA THR A 33 14.05 -8.27 13.14
C THR A 33 14.29 -7.15 14.14
N LYS A 34 13.20 -6.62 14.70
CA LYS A 34 13.22 -5.54 15.68
C LYS A 34 12.52 -5.96 16.97
N SER A 35 13.06 -5.56 18.09
CA SER A 35 12.45 -5.68 19.43
C SER A 35 11.96 -4.34 19.99
N SER A 36 12.28 -3.23 19.31
CA SER A 36 11.92 -1.87 19.69
C SER A 36 11.78 -0.97 18.47
N GLY A 37 11.27 0.22 18.65
CA GLY A 37 11.00 1.18 17.60
C GLY A 37 9.53 1.18 17.20
N GLU A 38 9.23 1.68 16.01
CA GLU A 38 7.87 1.87 15.54
C GLU A 38 7.62 1.10 14.23
N ILE A 39 6.40 0.59 14.08
CA ILE A 39 5.83 0.12 12.80
C ILE A 39 4.97 1.26 12.28
N LYS A 40 5.26 1.70 11.07
CA LYS A 40 4.51 2.79 10.42
C LYS A 40 3.13 2.31 10.00
N VAL A 41 2.22 3.25 9.79
CA VAL A 41 0.95 2.98 9.09
C VAL A 41 1.30 2.42 7.72
N THR A 42 0.59 1.39 7.29
CA THR A 42 0.83 0.67 6.01
C THR A 42 2.04 -0.26 5.98
N GLU A 43 2.91 -0.26 6.98
CA GLU A 43 4.04 -1.18 7.05
C GLU A 43 3.56 -2.57 7.52
N GLY A 44 3.68 -3.56 6.63
CA GLY A 44 3.41 -4.96 6.98
C GLY A 44 4.53 -5.55 7.84
N PHE A 45 4.17 -6.44 8.75
CA PHE A 45 5.16 -7.09 9.61
C PHE A 45 4.77 -8.53 9.95
N PHE A 46 5.77 -9.32 10.28
CA PHE A 46 5.62 -10.69 10.78
C PHE A 46 5.98 -10.74 12.26
N VAL A 47 5.29 -11.60 13.00
CA VAL A 47 5.53 -11.81 14.43
C VAL A 47 6.20 -13.16 14.63
N ASN A 48 7.36 -13.17 15.30
CA ASN A 48 8.02 -14.41 15.69
C ASN A 48 7.53 -14.83 17.08
N VAL A 49 6.73 -15.89 17.11
CA VAL A 49 6.20 -16.47 18.35
C VAL A 49 6.98 -17.73 18.68
N GLY A 50 7.61 -17.77 19.85
CA GLY A 50 8.48 -18.86 20.30
C GLY A 50 7.79 -20.20 20.63
N SER A 51 6.58 -20.45 20.09
CA SER A 51 5.81 -21.66 20.34
C SER A 51 5.02 -22.10 19.11
N THR A 52 4.79 -23.40 18.98
CA THR A 52 3.99 -23.99 17.90
C THR A 52 2.47 -23.91 18.17
N GLY A 53 1.67 -24.09 17.12
CA GLY A 53 0.21 -24.14 17.16
C GLY A 53 -0.46 -22.78 16.90
N ASN A 54 -1.79 -22.78 16.87
CA ASN A 54 -2.59 -21.57 16.63
C ASN A 54 -2.47 -20.61 17.81
N LYS A 55 -2.17 -19.36 17.52
CA LYS A 55 -2.04 -18.29 18.52
C LYS A 55 -2.91 -17.10 18.13
N THR A 56 -3.43 -16.43 19.14
CA THR A 56 -4.19 -15.19 18.95
C THR A 56 -3.33 -14.01 19.42
N VAL A 57 -3.03 -13.11 18.49
CA VAL A 57 -2.33 -11.86 18.80
C VAL A 57 -3.36 -10.79 19.15
N GLN A 58 -3.15 -10.09 20.25
CA GLN A 58 -4.03 -9.01 20.68
C GLN A 58 -3.45 -7.66 20.24
N TYR A 59 -4.24 -6.92 19.48
CA TYR A 59 -3.95 -5.52 19.15
C TYR A 59 -4.73 -4.61 20.11
N LYS A 60 -4.03 -3.76 20.85
CA LYS A 60 -4.62 -2.87 21.83
C LYS A 60 -4.37 -1.42 21.47
N LYS A 61 -5.34 -0.55 21.78
CA LYS A 61 -5.24 0.89 21.49
C LYS A 61 -4.00 1.54 22.12
N GLN A 62 -3.58 1.09 23.29
CA GLN A 62 -2.39 1.60 23.98
C GLN A 62 -1.05 1.27 23.28
N GLN A 63 -1.04 0.29 22.39
CA GLN A 63 0.14 -0.01 21.55
C GLN A 63 0.33 1.02 20.44
N MET A 64 -0.71 1.80 20.16
CA MET A 64 -0.71 2.81 19.12
C MET A 64 -0.25 4.15 19.71
N LYS A 65 0.88 4.66 19.26
CA LYS A 65 1.31 6.01 19.60
C LYS A 65 0.45 7.03 18.87
N ASN A 66 -0.19 7.92 19.63
CA ASN A 66 -0.91 9.03 19.03
C ASN A 66 0.10 9.99 18.39
N TYR A 67 -0.17 10.36 17.15
CA TYR A 67 0.41 11.58 16.61
C TYR A 67 -0.01 12.77 17.47
N PRO A 68 0.83 13.79 17.64
CA PRO A 68 0.37 15.07 18.14
C PRO A 68 -0.88 15.47 17.35
N SER A 69 -1.87 16.01 18.03
CA SER A 69 -3.18 16.36 17.45
C SER A 69 -3.09 17.33 16.25
N SER A 70 -1.95 17.98 16.06
CA SER A 70 -1.64 18.81 14.88
C SER A 70 -1.33 18.01 13.60
N GLN A 71 -1.19 16.67 13.70
CA GLN A 71 -0.97 15.76 12.56
C GLN A 71 -2.04 14.66 12.45
N SER A 72 -3.03 14.62 13.32
CA SER A 72 -4.24 13.85 13.08
C SER A 72 -5.11 14.60 12.09
N LYS A 73 -4.62 14.75 10.88
CA LYS A 73 -5.43 15.19 9.77
C LYS A 73 -6.54 14.17 9.59
N SER A 74 -7.74 14.69 9.55
CA SER A 74 -9.00 14.00 9.46
C SER A 74 -9.00 12.88 8.41
N LEU A 75 -8.75 11.65 8.83
CA LEU A 75 -9.10 10.45 8.07
C LEU A 75 -10.63 10.25 7.94
N ASN A 76 -11.42 11.27 8.29
CA ASN A 76 -12.87 11.21 8.38
C ASN A 76 -13.62 11.74 7.16
N GLN A 77 -12.94 12.13 6.10
CA GLN A 77 -13.59 12.28 4.80
C GLN A 77 -13.55 10.93 4.10
N PRO A 78 -14.68 10.33 3.73
CA PRO A 78 -14.69 9.18 2.85
C PRO A 78 -13.99 9.60 1.55
N ARG A 79 -12.83 9.03 1.29
CA ARG A 79 -12.11 9.25 0.04
C ARG A 79 -12.75 8.41 -1.03
N GLU A 80 -13.01 9.02 -2.15
CA GLU A 80 -13.51 8.33 -3.33
C GLU A 80 -12.32 7.87 -4.15
N PHE A 81 -12.07 6.56 -4.16
CA PHE A 81 -11.01 5.96 -4.96
C PHE A 81 -11.54 5.50 -6.31
N ILE A 82 -10.78 5.77 -7.35
CA ILE A 82 -10.91 5.13 -8.65
C ILE A 82 -10.07 3.86 -8.61
N ASP A 83 -10.69 2.71 -8.85
CA ASP A 83 -9.98 1.43 -8.91
C ASP A 83 -9.58 1.13 -10.36
N PHE A 84 -8.30 1.01 -10.65
CA PHE A 84 -7.79 0.50 -11.91
C PHE A 84 -7.42 -0.96 -11.74
N ALA A 85 -8.05 -1.85 -12.49
CA ALA A 85 -7.85 -3.28 -12.38
C ALA A 85 -7.40 -3.88 -13.69
N VAL A 86 -6.47 -4.83 -13.61
CA VAL A 86 -6.14 -5.76 -14.68
C VAL A 86 -6.92 -7.05 -14.45
N GLU A 87 -7.72 -7.43 -15.42
CA GLU A 87 -8.53 -8.64 -15.41
C GLU A 87 -7.96 -9.66 -16.41
N TYR A 88 -7.69 -10.88 -15.95
CA TYR A 88 -7.20 -12.01 -16.73
C TYR A 88 -7.49 -13.32 -16.00
N ASP A 89 -7.75 -14.39 -16.72
CA ASP A 89 -7.94 -15.74 -16.17
C ASP A 89 -8.80 -15.82 -14.89
N PHE A 90 -9.96 -15.15 -14.88
CA PHE A 90 -10.87 -15.06 -13.72
C PHE A 90 -10.28 -14.34 -12.50
N LYS A 91 -9.13 -13.69 -12.64
CA LYS A 91 -8.50 -12.86 -11.62
C LYS A 91 -8.75 -11.38 -11.92
N SER A 92 -8.80 -10.58 -10.86
CA SER A 92 -8.83 -9.12 -10.94
C SER A 92 -7.86 -8.57 -9.90
N ILE A 93 -6.83 -7.87 -10.35
CA ILE A 93 -5.81 -7.26 -9.48
C ILE A 93 -5.78 -5.79 -9.78
N GLY A 94 -5.90 -4.96 -8.73
CA GLY A 94 -6.07 -3.53 -8.89
C GLY A 94 -5.03 -2.69 -8.18
N VAL A 95 -5.05 -1.42 -8.56
CA VAL A 95 -4.41 -0.28 -7.90
C VAL A 95 -5.45 0.82 -7.73
N GLN A 96 -5.21 1.72 -6.79
CA GLN A 96 -6.16 2.77 -6.42
C GLN A 96 -5.59 4.16 -6.68
N PHE A 97 -6.45 5.05 -7.15
CA PHE A 97 -6.11 6.46 -7.37
C PHE A 97 -7.16 7.35 -6.69
N ALA A 98 -6.74 8.43 -6.08
CA ALA A 98 -7.66 9.40 -5.51
C ALA A 98 -7.15 10.84 -5.63
N GLN A 99 -8.09 11.79 -5.68
CA GLN A 99 -7.78 13.18 -5.40
C GLN A 99 -7.83 13.43 -3.89
N ASN A 100 -6.83 14.14 -3.37
CA ASN A 100 -6.72 14.48 -1.97
C ASN A 100 -6.07 15.86 -1.83
N ASP A 101 -6.81 16.85 -1.33
CA ASP A 101 -6.33 18.24 -1.18
C ASP A 101 -5.09 18.37 -0.27
N GLU A 102 -4.80 17.34 0.51
CA GLU A 102 -3.67 17.28 1.41
C GLU A 102 -2.45 16.57 0.81
N ALA A 103 -2.61 15.86 -0.32
CA ALA A 103 -1.53 15.19 -1.02
C ALA A 103 -0.67 16.18 -1.81
N GLU A 104 0.52 15.72 -2.21
CA GLU A 104 1.37 16.41 -3.18
C GLU A 104 1.16 15.82 -4.58
N GLN A 105 1.76 16.42 -5.60
CA GLN A 105 1.78 15.84 -6.95
C GLN A 105 2.96 14.88 -7.16
N ALA A 106 3.80 14.71 -6.15
CA ALA A 106 4.95 13.82 -6.06
C ALA A 106 4.71 12.80 -4.95
N TYR A 107 5.56 11.77 -4.89
CA TYR A 107 5.47 10.74 -3.84
C TYR A 107 5.45 11.33 -2.43
N ASP A 108 4.43 10.97 -1.65
CA ASP A 108 4.25 11.44 -0.28
C ASP A 108 3.71 10.35 0.69
N ILE A 109 3.26 10.80 1.87
CA ILE A 109 2.76 9.91 2.93
C ILE A 109 1.37 9.34 2.66
N PHE A 110 0.65 9.83 1.66
CA PHE A 110 -0.67 9.35 1.27
C PHE A 110 -0.58 8.23 0.24
N ASP A 111 0.58 8.08 -0.39
CA ASP A 111 0.85 7.02 -1.34
C ASP A 111 1.19 5.70 -0.67
N ALA A 112 0.81 4.60 -1.29
CA ALA A 112 1.11 3.28 -0.78
C ALA A 112 2.03 2.50 -1.74
N ASN A 113 3.18 2.06 -1.23
CA ASN A 113 4.15 1.31 -2.01
C ASN A 113 3.60 -0.06 -2.42
N LYS A 114 3.87 -0.45 -3.67
CA LYS A 114 3.53 -1.77 -4.21
C LYS A 114 4.51 -2.82 -3.68
N LEU A 115 3.96 -3.89 -3.11
CA LEU A 115 4.69 -5.12 -2.83
C LEU A 115 4.37 -6.12 -3.93
N PHE A 116 5.36 -6.52 -4.72
CA PHE A 116 5.20 -7.44 -5.81
C PHE A 116 5.20 -8.89 -5.36
N ALA A 117 4.34 -9.71 -5.96
CA ALA A 117 4.42 -11.15 -5.84
C ALA A 117 5.72 -11.69 -6.47
N THR A 118 6.19 -12.84 -5.98
CA THR A 118 7.45 -13.41 -6.46
C THR A 118 7.33 -14.07 -7.82
N THR A 119 6.17 -14.63 -8.17
CA THR A 119 5.95 -15.34 -9.46
C THR A 119 4.45 -15.40 -9.83
N GLY A 120 4.17 -15.54 -11.13
CA GLY A 120 2.91 -16.07 -11.66
C GLY A 120 1.69 -15.16 -11.56
N VAL A 121 1.88 -13.87 -11.35
CA VAL A 121 0.79 -12.90 -11.23
C VAL A 121 1.05 -11.72 -12.14
N ILE A 122 0.03 -11.28 -12.87
CA ILE A 122 0.07 -10.02 -13.61
C ILE A 122 -0.34 -8.92 -12.65
N GLU A 123 0.52 -7.92 -12.47
CA GLU A 123 0.34 -6.91 -11.43
C GLU A 123 0.41 -5.49 -11.99
N PRO A 124 -0.68 -4.70 -11.88
CA PRO A 124 -0.64 -3.28 -12.16
C PRO A 124 0.07 -2.54 -11.01
N TYR A 125 0.69 -1.40 -11.34
CA TYR A 125 1.23 -0.45 -10.38
C TYR A 125 1.38 0.93 -11.02
N PHE A 126 1.24 1.98 -10.23
CA PHE A 126 1.65 3.32 -10.64
C PHE A 126 3.15 3.49 -10.45
N LEU A 127 3.75 4.34 -11.28
CA LEU A 127 5.16 4.69 -11.17
C LEU A 127 5.28 6.20 -11.00
N THR A 128 5.64 6.65 -9.80
CA THR A 128 5.81 8.06 -9.44
C THR A 128 7.17 8.24 -8.78
N ASP A 129 7.99 9.14 -9.29
CA ASP A 129 9.36 9.40 -8.83
C ASP A 129 10.26 8.14 -8.77
N GLY A 130 10.02 7.18 -9.67
CA GLY A 130 10.73 5.90 -9.69
C GLY A 130 10.27 4.89 -8.63
N ILE A 131 9.21 5.20 -7.88
CA ILE A 131 8.62 4.35 -6.85
C ILE A 131 7.37 3.66 -7.40
N SER A 132 7.28 2.34 -7.21
CA SER A 132 6.09 1.58 -7.59
C SER A 132 5.03 1.64 -6.50
N LEU A 133 3.80 2.05 -6.85
CA LEU A 133 2.71 2.30 -5.92
C LEU A 133 1.52 1.37 -6.20
N VAL A 134 0.82 0.96 -5.14
CA VAL A 134 -0.48 0.29 -5.20
C VAL A 134 -1.63 1.27 -4.99
N ALA A 135 -1.36 2.40 -4.37
CA ALA A 135 -2.28 3.54 -4.29
C ALA A 135 -1.50 4.83 -4.49
N GLU A 136 -2.07 5.74 -5.25
CA GLU A 136 -1.54 7.07 -5.55
C GLU A 136 -2.61 8.11 -5.26
N GLU A 137 -2.26 9.11 -4.47
CA GLU A 137 -3.13 10.22 -4.14
C GLU A 137 -2.49 11.53 -4.60
N VAL A 138 -3.25 12.36 -5.31
CA VAL A 138 -2.75 13.63 -5.85
C VAL A 138 -3.63 14.80 -5.47
N LYS A 139 -3.05 15.96 -5.38
CA LYS A 139 -3.76 17.19 -4.98
C LYS A 139 -4.62 17.75 -6.08
N GLU A 140 -4.10 17.83 -7.28
CA GLU A 140 -4.71 18.60 -8.38
C GLU A 140 -5.03 17.72 -9.59
N LEU A 141 -6.14 18.00 -10.24
CA LEU A 141 -6.53 17.42 -11.51
C LEU A 141 -6.56 18.54 -12.60
N PRO A 142 -6.32 18.24 -13.88
CA PRO A 142 -6.05 16.89 -14.42
C PRO A 142 -4.67 16.36 -14.06
N TYR A 143 -4.54 15.04 -13.91
CA TYR A 143 -3.30 14.35 -13.60
C TYR A 143 -3.00 13.22 -14.59
N TYR A 144 -1.75 13.03 -14.92
CA TYR A 144 -1.26 11.97 -15.82
C TYR A 144 -0.48 10.94 -15.02
N ALA A 145 -1.17 9.90 -14.57
CA ALA A 145 -0.52 8.78 -13.87
C ALA A 145 0.14 7.83 -14.87
N THR A 146 1.33 7.36 -14.56
CA THR A 146 1.98 6.29 -15.33
C THR A 146 1.58 4.94 -14.75
N LEU A 147 0.63 4.26 -15.41
CA LEU A 147 0.20 2.91 -15.04
C LEU A 147 1.06 1.89 -15.77
N ASN A 148 1.76 1.06 -15.02
CA ASN A 148 2.56 -0.05 -15.51
C ASN A 148 1.91 -1.40 -15.18
N ILE A 149 2.19 -2.40 -16.01
CA ILE A 149 1.75 -3.77 -15.79
C ILE A 149 2.98 -4.67 -15.79
N ARG A 150 3.27 -5.31 -14.66
CA ARG A 150 4.30 -6.34 -14.56
C ARG A 150 3.68 -7.68 -14.92
N SER A 151 4.19 -8.32 -15.95
CA SER A 151 3.80 -9.68 -16.35
C SER A 151 5.03 -10.56 -16.50
N TYR A 152 4.90 -11.83 -16.17
CA TYR A 152 5.91 -12.86 -16.40
C TYR A 152 5.64 -13.66 -17.68
N GLU A 153 4.46 -13.50 -18.23
CA GLU A 153 3.99 -14.19 -19.44
C GLU A 153 3.34 -13.18 -20.38
N THR A 154 3.28 -13.52 -21.66
CA THR A 154 2.65 -12.65 -22.68
C THR A 154 1.18 -13.02 -22.77
N ASP A 155 0.37 -12.42 -21.94
CA ASP A 155 -1.08 -12.61 -21.95
C ASP A 155 -1.81 -11.37 -22.41
N THR A 156 -3.00 -11.59 -22.95
CA THR A 156 -3.96 -10.52 -23.16
C THR A 156 -4.64 -10.19 -21.84
N VAL A 157 -4.58 -8.94 -21.45
CA VAL A 157 -5.24 -8.44 -20.23
C VAL A 157 -6.30 -7.43 -20.59
N LYS A 158 -7.33 -7.33 -19.77
CA LYS A 158 -8.34 -6.28 -19.83
C LYS A 158 -8.06 -5.28 -18.74
N LEU A 159 -7.87 -4.03 -19.12
CA LEU A 159 -7.78 -2.91 -18.17
C LEU A 159 -9.17 -2.33 -17.93
N VAL A 160 -9.51 -2.13 -16.66
CA VAL A 160 -10.84 -1.62 -16.24
C VAL A 160 -10.66 -0.54 -15.20
N ALA A 161 -11.33 0.59 -15.39
CA ALA A 161 -11.53 1.60 -14.35
C ALA A 161 -12.91 1.38 -13.70
N LYS A 162 -12.96 1.32 -12.38
CA LYS A 162 -14.17 1.12 -11.58
C LYS A 162 -14.30 2.23 -10.55
N ASN A 163 -15.50 2.43 -10.04
CA ASN A 163 -15.79 3.41 -8.99
C ASN A 163 -15.36 4.84 -9.35
N VAL A 164 -15.49 5.20 -10.63
CA VAL A 164 -15.18 6.56 -11.08
C VAL A 164 -16.23 7.50 -10.50
N PRO A 165 -15.85 8.47 -9.65
CA PRO A 165 -16.81 9.40 -9.06
C PRO A 165 -17.52 10.25 -10.11
N GLU A 166 -18.71 10.76 -9.77
CA GLU A 166 -19.45 11.67 -10.64
C GLU A 166 -18.64 12.95 -10.92
N GLY A 167 -18.59 13.36 -12.18
CA GLY A 167 -17.81 14.53 -12.60
C GLY A 167 -16.36 14.25 -12.99
N TYR A 168 -15.87 13.01 -12.79
CA TYR A 168 -14.54 12.60 -13.22
C TYR A 168 -14.59 11.94 -14.60
N ALA A 169 -13.54 12.15 -15.38
CA ALA A 169 -13.29 11.43 -16.63
C ALA A 169 -11.95 10.73 -16.57
N VAL A 170 -11.90 9.48 -17.00
CA VAL A 170 -10.69 8.69 -17.10
C VAL A 170 -10.44 8.36 -18.55
N SER A 171 -9.22 8.58 -19.02
CA SER A 171 -8.79 8.23 -20.36
C SER A 171 -7.48 7.45 -20.30
N LEU A 172 -7.36 6.41 -21.08
CA LEU A 172 -6.10 5.70 -21.28
C LEU A 172 -5.38 6.35 -22.47
N ILE A 173 -4.12 6.69 -22.28
CA ILE A 173 -3.25 7.19 -23.34
C ILE A 173 -2.17 6.13 -23.58
N ASP A 174 -2.17 5.55 -24.77
CA ASP A 174 -1.12 4.60 -25.21
C ASP A 174 -0.34 5.25 -26.34
N GLY A 175 0.87 5.71 -26.02
CA GLY A 175 1.68 6.52 -26.92
C GLY A 175 0.99 7.85 -27.24
N GLU A 176 0.66 8.09 -28.52
CA GLU A 176 -0.04 9.29 -28.97
C GLU A 176 -1.56 9.09 -29.12
N GLN A 177 -2.09 7.91 -28.78
CA GLN A 177 -3.50 7.57 -28.93
C GLN A 177 -4.22 7.64 -27.60
N THR A 178 -5.37 8.32 -27.58
CA THR A 178 -6.32 8.27 -26.46
C THR A 178 -7.36 7.20 -26.74
N ILE A 179 -7.52 6.26 -25.84
CA ILE A 179 -8.46 5.13 -25.90
C ILE A 179 -9.59 5.35 -24.91
#